data_1da46791d68472f4e8357268b58c2fda
#
_entry.id   1da46791d68472f4e8357268b58c2fda
#
_cell.length_a   1.000
_cell.length_b   1.000
_cell.length_c   1.000
_cell.angle_alpha   90.00
_cell.angle_beta   90.00
_cell.angle_gamma   90.00
#
_symmetry.space_group_name_H-M   'P 1'
#
loop_
_entity.id
_entity.type
_entity.pdbx_description
1 polymer ?
#
loop_
_entity_poly.entity_id
_entity_poly.type
_entity_poly.pdbx_seq_one_letter_code
_entity_poly.pdbx_strand_id
1 'polypeptide(L)'
;MSSLQAQPIFPSIRNNFPKEFGGVYARNGFAYQDQIAAHFCIKMLIDPTLKEVWCETYDDIVLIWENGAGELVEFVQVKAELNKSLWTIAKLCDRTKSATRPDGVGSSLLETSLAREICAEPARFLLVFTRQISQELELLTREFDHTDRTMSNQKFKALADSVATYVDGFKSPKGNNHEHWLLNGKCWDVAEDAICAINKRNLQHVLESMGAYADTALIDVVYENLLSFVKTVAEYKKPDLDKKKITRQALETKIKSWLDPYPNSGTEERLAMKLTDAGLDAPYVEAAKILRREYVRVRRSSGYLNLRADQFDDVDIAVQNTLLTQMAALDSTEIGDSGSQFHHRCLKAVDVPDGVSHEIIKALPPGYGRGCMYQITARCRHRFSKLRP
;
A
#
# COMPACT_ATOMS: atom_id res chain seq x y z
N MET A 1 -60.29 29.77 35.36
CA MET A 1 -58.92 30.32 35.20
C MET A 1 -58.09 29.24 34.56
N SER A 2 -57.86 29.37 33.24
CA SER A 2 -57.03 28.38 32.49
C SER A 2 -55.57 28.77 32.64
N SER A 3 -54.81 27.87 33.22
CA SER A 3 -53.36 28.03 33.37
C SER A 3 -52.71 27.95 31.97
N LEU A 4 -52.21 29.07 31.45
CA LEU A 4 -51.34 29.12 30.32
C LEU A 4 -50.02 28.37 30.68
N GLN A 5 -49.86 27.16 30.22
CA GLN A 5 -48.58 26.46 30.28
C GLN A 5 -47.58 27.25 29.45
N ALA A 6 -46.53 27.75 30.10
CA ALA A 6 -45.41 28.40 29.41
C ALA A 6 -44.79 27.40 28.42
N GLN A 7 -44.75 27.77 27.15
CA GLN A 7 -44.05 26.95 26.14
C GLN A 7 -42.55 26.87 26.43
N PRO A 8 -41.93 25.71 26.32
CA PRO A 8 -40.51 25.55 26.57
C PRO A 8 -39.71 26.42 25.59
N ILE A 9 -38.84 27.29 26.10
CA ILE A 9 -37.94 28.13 25.33
C ILE A 9 -36.76 27.26 24.90
N PHE A 10 -36.72 26.88 23.59
CA PHE A 10 -35.60 26.15 23.02
C PHE A 10 -34.49 27.12 22.60
N PRO A 11 -33.19 26.80 22.83
CA PRO A 11 -32.09 27.60 22.34
C PRO A 11 -32.02 27.56 20.80
N SER A 12 -31.43 28.59 20.20
CA SER A 12 -31.18 28.57 18.74
C SER A 12 -30.39 27.32 18.33
N ILE A 13 -30.69 26.74 17.17
CA ILE A 13 -29.95 25.61 16.62
C ILE A 13 -28.44 25.91 16.48
N ARG A 14 -28.06 27.19 16.32
CA ARG A 14 -26.67 27.63 16.25
C ARG A 14 -25.93 27.55 17.59
N ASN A 15 -26.68 27.50 18.70
CA ASN A 15 -26.16 27.42 20.05
C ASN A 15 -26.33 26.01 20.66
N ASN A 16 -26.92 25.09 19.90
CA ASN A 16 -27.07 23.69 20.30
C ASN A 16 -25.86 22.88 19.84
N PHE A 17 -25.30 22.08 20.75
CA PHE A 17 -24.28 21.10 20.42
C PHE A 17 -24.96 19.79 20.01
N PRO A 18 -24.53 19.16 18.89
CA PRO A 18 -25.00 17.84 18.51
C PRO A 18 -24.73 16.82 19.63
N LYS A 19 -25.76 16.10 20.06
CA LYS A 19 -25.63 15.07 21.10
C LYS A 19 -25.15 13.72 20.57
N GLU A 20 -25.22 13.51 19.27
CA GLU A 20 -24.91 12.24 18.61
C GLU A 20 -23.84 12.44 17.55
N PHE A 21 -22.74 11.70 17.68
CA PHE A 21 -21.63 11.65 16.73
C PHE A 21 -21.57 10.32 15.95
N GLY A 22 -22.55 9.44 16.11
CA GLY A 22 -22.58 8.11 15.51
C GLY A 22 -22.35 8.12 13.99
N GLY A 23 -22.91 9.12 13.29
CA GLY A 23 -22.69 9.27 11.84
C GLY A 23 -21.25 9.64 11.46
N VAL A 24 -20.54 10.40 12.32
CA VAL A 24 -19.13 10.73 12.09
C VAL A 24 -18.26 9.49 12.33
N TYR A 25 -18.55 8.73 13.38
CA TYR A 25 -17.83 7.50 13.70
C TYR A 25 -18.00 6.43 12.60
N ALA A 26 -19.23 6.25 12.10
CA ALA A 26 -19.50 5.33 11.01
C ALA A 26 -18.72 5.73 9.74
N ARG A 27 -18.72 7.02 9.37
CA ARG A 27 -17.97 7.50 8.18
C ARG A 27 -16.47 7.30 8.30
N ASN A 28 -15.89 7.56 9.48
CA ASN A 28 -14.47 7.34 9.72
C ASN A 28 -14.14 5.83 9.64
N GLY A 29 -15.01 4.98 10.18
CA GLY A 29 -14.85 3.53 10.08
C GLY A 29 -14.82 3.03 8.63
N PHE A 30 -15.75 3.50 7.80
CA PHE A 30 -15.77 3.15 6.38
C PHE A 30 -14.57 3.73 5.61
N ALA A 31 -14.15 4.96 5.89
CA ALA A 31 -12.97 5.52 5.25
C ALA A 31 -11.69 4.72 5.54
N TYR A 32 -11.52 4.27 6.79
CA TYR A 32 -10.41 3.40 7.15
C TYR A 32 -10.49 2.03 6.47
N GLN A 33 -11.68 1.45 6.41
CA GLN A 33 -11.94 0.19 5.70
C GLN A 33 -11.60 0.28 4.21
N ASP A 34 -11.96 1.40 3.55
CA ASP A 34 -11.59 1.68 2.16
C ASP A 34 -10.07 1.76 1.97
N GLN A 35 -9.32 2.34 2.93
CA GLN A 35 -7.86 2.37 2.90
C GLN A 35 -7.23 0.97 3.04
N ILE A 36 -7.82 0.10 3.87
CA ILE A 36 -7.37 -1.30 4.01
C ILE A 36 -7.70 -2.08 2.73
N ALA A 37 -8.87 -1.90 2.13
CA ALA A 37 -9.19 -2.54 0.86
C ALA A 37 -8.26 -2.06 -0.27
N ALA A 38 -7.95 -0.76 -0.33
CA ALA A 38 -6.96 -0.20 -1.26
C ALA A 38 -5.56 -0.80 -1.04
N HIS A 39 -5.16 -1.05 0.22
CA HIS A 39 -3.91 -1.76 0.53
C HIS A 39 -3.85 -3.13 -0.14
N PHE A 40 -4.91 -3.93 -0.02
CA PHE A 40 -4.95 -5.25 -0.65
C PHE A 40 -5.05 -5.16 -2.17
N CYS A 41 -5.72 -4.16 -2.73
CA CYS A 41 -5.71 -3.89 -4.16
C CYS A 41 -4.28 -3.61 -4.67
N ILE A 42 -3.50 -2.78 -3.97
CA ILE A 42 -2.10 -2.52 -4.32
C ILE A 42 -1.25 -3.78 -4.12
N LYS A 43 -1.45 -4.51 -3.01
CA LYS A 43 -0.77 -5.79 -2.75
C LYS A 43 -1.05 -6.81 -3.86
N MET A 44 -2.28 -6.90 -4.35
CA MET A 44 -2.66 -7.77 -5.46
C MET A 44 -1.86 -7.49 -6.74
N LEU A 45 -1.46 -6.24 -7.00
CA LEU A 45 -0.61 -5.88 -8.15
C LEU A 45 0.86 -6.29 -7.95
N ILE A 46 1.30 -6.39 -6.71
CA ILE A 46 2.69 -6.76 -6.35
C ILE A 46 2.82 -8.28 -6.22
N ASP A 47 1.86 -8.92 -5.52
CA ASP A 47 1.87 -10.34 -5.20
C ASP A 47 0.94 -11.12 -6.15
N PRO A 48 1.49 -11.95 -7.04
CA PRO A 48 0.69 -12.69 -8.02
C PRO A 48 -0.20 -13.77 -7.42
N THR A 49 0.00 -14.15 -6.15
CA THR A 49 -0.82 -15.14 -5.48
C THR A 49 -2.16 -14.58 -5.00
N LEU A 50 -2.26 -13.27 -4.75
CA LEU A 50 -3.54 -12.60 -4.48
C LEU A 50 -4.26 -12.33 -5.80
N LYS A 51 -5.42 -12.97 -6.00
CA LYS A 51 -6.18 -12.93 -7.27
C LYS A 51 -7.30 -11.92 -7.25
N GLU A 52 -8.04 -11.84 -6.14
CA GLU A 52 -9.22 -11.00 -6.04
C GLU A 52 -9.33 -10.34 -4.67
N VAL A 53 -9.89 -9.15 -4.65
CA VAL A 53 -10.29 -8.40 -3.45
C VAL A 53 -11.78 -8.14 -3.56
N TRP A 54 -12.57 -8.64 -2.61
CA TRP A 54 -14.02 -8.44 -2.57
C TRP A 54 -14.36 -7.48 -1.43
N CYS A 55 -15.21 -6.49 -1.70
CA CYS A 55 -15.58 -5.47 -0.73
C CYS A 55 -17.01 -5.66 -0.25
N GLU A 56 -17.27 -5.63 1.07
CA GLU A 56 -18.60 -5.68 1.67
C GLU A 56 -19.44 -6.87 1.18
N THR A 57 -18.87 -8.07 1.20
CA THR A 57 -19.55 -9.30 0.76
C THR A 57 -19.92 -10.19 1.95
N TYR A 58 -19.06 -11.11 2.30
CA TYR A 58 -19.23 -12.03 3.44
C TYR A 58 -18.59 -11.50 4.71
N ASP A 59 -17.62 -10.62 4.57
CA ASP A 59 -17.00 -9.80 5.62
C ASP A 59 -16.71 -8.40 5.06
N ASP A 60 -16.06 -7.53 5.83
CA ASP A 60 -15.67 -6.20 5.38
C ASP A 60 -14.85 -6.30 4.09
N ILE A 61 -13.87 -7.20 4.07
CA ILE A 61 -13.08 -7.53 2.87
C ILE A 61 -12.89 -9.06 2.81
N VAL A 62 -12.95 -9.63 1.60
CA VAL A 62 -12.57 -11.03 1.35
C VAL A 62 -11.46 -11.06 0.32
N LEU A 63 -10.41 -11.81 0.60
CA LEU A 63 -9.26 -11.99 -0.28
C LEU A 63 -9.24 -13.41 -0.81
N ILE A 64 -9.05 -13.55 -2.12
CA ILE A 64 -8.88 -14.85 -2.76
C ILE A 64 -7.41 -15.00 -3.14
N TRP A 65 -6.76 -15.97 -2.51
CA TRP A 65 -5.37 -16.32 -2.75
C TRP A 65 -5.29 -17.62 -3.55
N GLU A 66 -4.30 -17.73 -4.42
CA GLU A 66 -3.94 -18.99 -5.08
C GLU A 66 -2.61 -19.47 -4.50
N ASN A 67 -2.62 -20.63 -3.89
CA ASN A 67 -1.42 -21.34 -3.51
C ASN A 67 -1.28 -22.60 -4.37
N GLY A 68 -0.12 -23.25 -4.35
CA GLY A 68 0.12 -24.45 -5.18
C GLY A 68 -0.84 -25.63 -4.92
N ALA A 69 -1.69 -25.56 -3.88
CA ALA A 69 -2.70 -26.56 -3.52
C ALA A 69 -4.14 -26.15 -3.91
N GLY A 70 -4.35 -24.95 -4.45
CA GLY A 70 -5.65 -24.41 -4.82
C GLY A 70 -5.94 -23.04 -4.25
N GLU A 71 -7.22 -22.67 -4.17
CA GLU A 71 -7.64 -21.40 -3.60
C GLU A 71 -7.68 -21.41 -2.08
N LEU A 72 -7.34 -20.28 -1.48
CA LEU A 72 -7.44 -19.99 -0.05
C LEU A 72 -8.25 -18.71 0.11
N VAL A 73 -9.25 -18.73 0.99
CA VAL A 73 -10.07 -17.56 1.31
C VAL A 73 -9.60 -16.93 2.61
N GLU A 74 -9.33 -15.61 2.59
CA GLU A 74 -9.00 -14.86 3.80
C GLU A 74 -10.10 -13.84 4.10
N PHE A 75 -10.76 -13.98 5.25
CA PHE A 75 -11.78 -13.05 5.73
C PHE A 75 -11.10 -11.96 6.54
N VAL A 76 -11.30 -10.71 6.14
CA VAL A 76 -10.70 -9.55 6.78
C VAL A 76 -11.79 -8.71 7.43
N GLN A 77 -11.68 -8.52 8.74
CA GLN A 77 -12.56 -7.65 9.50
C GLN A 77 -11.78 -6.43 10.01
N VAL A 78 -12.32 -5.24 9.77
CA VAL A 78 -11.66 -3.96 10.06
C VAL A 78 -12.37 -3.29 11.23
N LYS A 79 -11.62 -2.84 12.23
CA LYS A 79 -12.12 -2.15 13.41
C LYS A 79 -11.43 -0.81 13.60
N ALA A 80 -12.12 0.27 13.23
CA ALA A 80 -11.71 1.63 13.52
C ALA A 80 -12.26 2.07 14.87
N GLU A 81 -11.40 2.31 15.85
CA GLU A 81 -11.80 2.76 17.18
C GLU A 81 -11.18 4.10 17.53
N LEU A 82 -11.97 4.97 18.14
CA LEU A 82 -11.53 6.29 18.58
C LEU A 82 -11.00 6.29 20.03
N ASN A 83 -11.43 5.33 20.84
CA ASN A 83 -10.92 5.23 22.22
C ASN A 83 -9.47 4.72 22.23
N LYS A 84 -8.70 5.14 23.25
CA LYS A 84 -7.26 4.85 23.36
C LYS A 84 -6.95 3.48 23.98
N SER A 85 -7.95 2.60 24.15
CA SER A 85 -7.73 1.29 24.78
C SER A 85 -7.04 0.32 23.81
N LEU A 86 -6.14 -0.51 24.36
CA LEU A 86 -5.51 -1.61 23.62
C LEU A 86 -6.53 -2.69 23.28
N TRP A 87 -6.27 -3.41 22.20
CA TRP A 87 -6.95 -4.67 21.91
C TRP A 87 -6.36 -5.79 22.79
N THR A 88 -7.20 -6.43 23.59
CA THR A 88 -6.85 -7.49 24.53
C THR A 88 -7.61 -8.77 24.19
N ILE A 89 -7.21 -9.91 24.78
CA ILE A 89 -7.97 -11.17 24.67
C ILE A 89 -9.41 -10.95 25.12
N ALA A 90 -9.61 -10.31 26.28
CA ALA A 90 -10.94 -10.03 26.80
C ALA A 90 -11.81 -9.27 25.79
N LYS A 91 -11.27 -8.22 25.17
CA LYS A 91 -11.99 -7.41 24.17
C LYS A 91 -12.26 -8.17 22.88
N LEU A 92 -11.30 -8.99 22.42
CA LEU A 92 -11.45 -9.85 21.25
C LEU A 92 -12.57 -10.89 21.44
N CYS A 93 -12.72 -11.38 22.66
CA CYS A 93 -13.63 -12.42 23.05
C CYS A 93 -14.89 -11.91 23.79
N ASP A 94 -15.10 -10.58 23.88
CA ASP A 94 -16.23 -9.99 24.59
C ASP A 94 -17.55 -10.36 23.89
N ARG A 95 -18.43 -11.04 24.64
CA ARG A 95 -19.73 -11.53 24.17
C ARG A 95 -20.84 -10.54 24.53
N THR A 96 -21.57 -10.10 23.54
CA THR A 96 -22.73 -9.22 23.73
C THR A 96 -24.02 -10.05 23.80
N LYS A 97 -24.71 -9.98 24.92
CA LYS A 97 -26.01 -10.63 25.12
C LYS A 97 -27.11 -9.86 24.38
N SER A 98 -28.03 -10.55 23.77
CA SER A 98 -29.21 -10.00 23.09
C SER A 98 -30.43 -10.87 23.31
N ALA A 99 -31.63 -10.39 22.93
CA ALA A 99 -32.86 -11.19 23.01
C ALA A 99 -32.78 -12.49 22.18
N THR A 100 -32.03 -12.50 21.09
CA THR A 100 -31.81 -13.67 20.22
C THR A 100 -30.61 -14.51 20.62
N ARG A 101 -29.72 -14.00 21.49
CA ARG A 101 -28.51 -14.67 22.02
C ARG A 101 -28.35 -14.33 23.51
N PRO A 102 -29.16 -14.96 24.39
CA PRO A 102 -29.15 -14.62 25.81
C PRO A 102 -27.83 -14.98 26.52
N ASP A 103 -27.09 -15.96 26.04
CA ASP A 103 -25.74 -16.36 26.47
C ASP A 103 -24.61 -15.60 25.77
N GLY A 104 -24.93 -14.84 24.70
CA GLY A 104 -23.99 -14.11 23.89
C GLY A 104 -23.08 -14.98 23.00
N VAL A 105 -23.25 -16.30 22.98
CA VAL A 105 -22.41 -17.21 22.16
C VAL A 105 -22.52 -16.85 20.68
N GLY A 106 -21.37 -16.76 20.00
CA GLY A 106 -21.27 -16.36 18.60
C GLY A 106 -21.35 -14.85 18.35
N SER A 107 -21.20 -14.01 19.39
CA SER A 107 -21.27 -12.54 19.24
C SER A 107 -19.92 -11.82 19.43
N SER A 108 -18.91 -12.49 20.00
CA SER A 108 -17.58 -11.90 20.13
C SER A 108 -16.93 -11.69 18.75
N LEU A 109 -15.93 -10.82 18.68
CA LEU A 109 -15.23 -10.55 17.43
C LEU A 109 -14.54 -11.79 16.88
N LEU A 110 -13.90 -12.60 17.75
CA LEU A 110 -13.30 -13.86 17.38
C LEU A 110 -14.34 -14.85 16.81
N GLU A 111 -15.47 -15.00 17.50
CA GLU A 111 -16.51 -15.95 17.10
C GLU A 111 -17.22 -15.52 15.81
N THR A 112 -17.49 -14.22 15.63
CA THR A 112 -18.07 -13.69 14.41
C THR A 112 -17.13 -13.85 13.22
N SER A 113 -15.82 -13.66 13.42
CA SER A 113 -14.79 -13.92 12.42
C SER A 113 -14.77 -15.42 12.05
N LEU A 114 -14.69 -16.33 13.05
CA LEU A 114 -14.69 -17.78 12.83
C LEU A 114 -15.99 -18.26 12.15
N ALA A 115 -17.14 -17.64 12.43
CA ALA A 115 -18.43 -17.94 11.80
C ALA A 115 -18.46 -17.67 10.29
N ARG A 116 -17.48 -16.93 9.74
CA ARG A 116 -17.33 -16.70 8.30
C ARG A 116 -16.85 -17.91 7.53
N GLU A 117 -16.44 -18.96 8.20
CA GLU A 117 -15.98 -20.21 7.60
C GLU A 117 -17.15 -21.02 6.97
N ILE A 118 -17.75 -20.44 5.91
CA ILE A 118 -18.91 -20.99 5.18
C ILE A 118 -18.59 -21.41 3.73
N CYS A 119 -17.31 -21.40 3.34
CA CYS A 119 -16.84 -21.79 1.99
C CYS A 119 -16.20 -23.18 2.00
N ALA A 120 -16.07 -23.82 0.85
CA ALA A 120 -15.42 -25.13 0.73
C ALA A 120 -13.90 -25.04 0.91
N GLU A 121 -13.32 -23.93 0.47
CA GLU A 121 -11.90 -23.66 0.47
C GLU A 121 -11.34 -23.56 1.90
N PRO A 122 -10.05 -23.79 2.10
CA PRO A 122 -9.37 -23.42 3.35
C PRO A 122 -9.59 -21.93 3.66
N ALA A 123 -9.82 -21.64 4.95
CA ALA A 123 -10.10 -20.28 5.40
C ALA A 123 -8.98 -19.74 6.31
N ARG A 124 -8.68 -18.45 6.16
CA ARG A 124 -7.88 -17.65 7.09
C ARG A 124 -8.66 -16.45 7.55
N PHE A 125 -8.21 -15.84 8.64
CA PHE A 125 -8.89 -14.70 9.26
C PHE A 125 -7.87 -13.62 9.56
N LEU A 126 -8.21 -12.36 9.22
CA LEU A 126 -7.39 -11.21 9.53
C LEU A 126 -8.25 -10.16 10.25
N LEU A 127 -7.84 -9.77 11.43
CA LEU A 127 -8.42 -8.64 12.13
C LEU A 127 -7.49 -7.44 12.02
N VAL A 128 -8.01 -6.33 11.50
CA VAL A 128 -7.24 -5.09 11.31
C VAL A 128 -7.76 -4.03 12.26
N PHE A 129 -6.84 -3.42 13.01
CA PHE A 129 -7.18 -2.46 14.06
C PHE A 129 -6.46 -1.12 13.85
N THR A 130 -7.14 0.00 14.12
CA THR A 130 -6.49 1.32 14.18
C THR A 130 -5.67 1.50 15.47
N ARG A 131 -5.85 0.62 16.45
CA ARG A 131 -5.24 0.71 17.78
C ARG A 131 -4.33 -0.46 18.05
N GLN A 132 -3.31 -0.18 18.89
CA GLN A 132 -2.31 -1.17 19.27
C GLN A 132 -2.93 -2.41 19.92
N ILE A 133 -2.30 -3.52 19.66
CA ILE A 133 -2.59 -4.83 20.23
C ILE A 133 -1.79 -4.99 21.51
N SER A 134 -2.40 -5.60 22.52
CA SER A 134 -1.71 -5.91 23.79
C SER A 134 -0.65 -7.00 23.60
N GLN A 135 0.34 -7.03 24.48
CA GLN A 135 1.43 -8.01 24.44
C GLN A 135 0.92 -9.46 24.46
N GLU A 136 -0.21 -9.73 25.08
CA GLU A 136 -0.82 -11.07 25.13
C GLU A 136 -1.26 -11.60 23.76
N LEU A 137 -1.56 -10.69 22.81
CA LEU A 137 -1.93 -11.02 21.42
C LEU A 137 -0.75 -10.92 20.43
N GLU A 138 0.46 -10.59 20.89
CA GLU A 138 1.63 -10.37 20.02
C GLU A 138 1.91 -11.54 19.07
N LEU A 139 1.72 -12.78 19.53
CA LEU A 139 1.91 -13.97 18.69
C LEU A 139 0.99 -13.98 17.45
N LEU A 140 -0.16 -13.32 17.50
CA LEU A 140 -1.09 -13.21 16.38
C LEU A 140 -0.69 -12.15 15.35
N THR A 141 0.32 -11.33 15.62
CA THR A 141 0.85 -10.38 14.64
C THR A 141 1.89 -11.02 13.71
N ARG A 142 2.42 -12.17 14.09
CA ARG A 142 3.45 -12.90 13.33
C ARG A 142 2.84 -13.63 12.13
N GLU A 143 3.67 -13.94 11.13
CA GLU A 143 3.22 -14.69 9.95
C GLU A 143 2.70 -16.10 10.32
N PHE A 144 1.85 -16.66 9.48
CA PHE A 144 1.17 -17.94 9.77
C PHE A 144 2.13 -19.12 9.90
N ASP A 145 3.25 -19.10 9.20
CA ASP A 145 4.31 -20.12 9.20
C ASP A 145 5.39 -19.87 10.27
N HIS A 146 5.22 -18.84 11.12
CA HIS A 146 6.18 -18.56 12.18
C HIS A 146 6.26 -19.72 13.17
N THR A 147 7.48 -20.14 13.54
CA THR A 147 7.76 -21.31 14.39
C THR A 147 7.08 -21.27 15.76
N ASP A 148 6.81 -20.08 16.29
CA ASP A 148 6.13 -19.91 17.58
C ASP A 148 4.61 -20.07 17.49
N ARG A 149 4.03 -20.12 16.28
CA ARG A 149 2.57 -20.25 16.07
C ARG A 149 2.16 -21.72 15.94
N THR A 150 2.45 -22.50 16.95
CA THR A 150 2.08 -23.93 17.00
C THR A 150 1.56 -24.27 18.39
N MET A 151 0.65 -25.24 18.48
CA MET A 151 0.11 -25.74 19.75
C MET A 151 1.18 -26.43 20.61
N SER A 152 2.32 -26.79 20.07
CA SER A 152 3.49 -27.31 20.81
C SER A 152 4.29 -26.19 21.50
N ASN A 153 4.15 -24.92 21.07
CA ASN A 153 4.80 -23.79 21.72
C ASN A 153 4.03 -23.43 23.01
N GLN A 154 4.72 -23.40 24.15
CA GLN A 154 4.11 -23.17 25.46
C GLN A 154 3.37 -21.82 25.55
N LYS A 155 3.93 -20.76 24.96
CA LYS A 155 3.32 -19.42 24.96
C LYS A 155 2.06 -19.39 24.10
N PHE A 156 2.08 -20.03 22.93
CA PHE A 156 0.93 -20.10 22.04
C PHE A 156 -0.19 -20.96 22.65
N LYS A 157 0.17 -22.06 23.32
CA LYS A 157 -0.80 -22.86 24.05
C LYS A 157 -1.42 -22.09 25.21
N ALA A 158 -0.63 -21.34 25.99
CA ALA A 158 -1.15 -20.49 27.07
C ALA A 158 -2.12 -19.41 26.54
N LEU A 159 -1.87 -18.84 25.35
CA LEU A 159 -2.81 -17.96 24.65
C LEU A 159 -4.11 -18.71 24.32
N ALA A 160 -4.03 -19.91 23.78
CA ALA A 160 -5.21 -20.71 23.44
C ALA A 160 -6.03 -21.08 24.68
N ASP A 161 -5.39 -21.49 25.77
CA ASP A 161 -6.02 -21.79 27.05
C ASP A 161 -6.72 -20.54 27.63
N SER A 162 -6.08 -19.37 27.52
CA SER A 162 -6.68 -18.10 27.95
C SER A 162 -7.91 -17.74 27.11
N VAL A 163 -7.84 -17.83 25.79
CA VAL A 163 -8.99 -17.59 24.88
C VAL A 163 -10.14 -18.54 25.17
N ALA A 164 -9.84 -19.82 25.45
CA ALA A 164 -10.84 -20.83 25.78
C ALA A 164 -11.74 -20.43 26.96
N THR A 165 -11.20 -19.69 27.95
CA THR A 165 -11.98 -19.23 29.12
C THR A 165 -13.13 -18.27 28.75
N TYR A 166 -13.03 -17.62 27.59
CA TYR A 166 -14.03 -16.65 27.12
C TYR A 166 -14.99 -17.21 26.08
N VAL A 167 -14.50 -18.08 25.16
CA VAL A 167 -15.25 -18.48 23.97
C VAL A 167 -15.56 -19.98 23.92
N ASP A 168 -15.53 -20.66 25.06
CA ASP A 168 -15.87 -22.07 25.13
C ASP A 168 -17.28 -22.35 24.60
N GLY A 169 -17.44 -23.52 23.96
CA GLY A 169 -18.70 -24.00 23.39
C GLY A 169 -19.04 -23.46 21.99
N PHE A 170 -18.35 -22.47 21.44
CA PHE A 170 -18.59 -21.99 20.07
C PHE A 170 -17.82 -22.84 19.04
N LYS A 171 -18.50 -23.16 17.93
CA LYS A 171 -17.91 -23.81 16.75
C LYS A 171 -18.34 -23.09 15.46
N SER A 172 -17.44 -23.06 14.50
CA SER A 172 -17.74 -22.59 13.15
C SER A 172 -18.77 -23.49 12.44
N PRO A 173 -19.33 -23.07 11.31
CA PRO A 173 -20.14 -23.94 10.46
C PRO A 173 -19.42 -25.23 10.00
N LYS A 174 -18.09 -25.23 9.91
CA LYS A 174 -17.27 -26.42 9.64
C LYS A 174 -16.94 -27.24 10.87
N GLY A 175 -17.38 -26.82 12.06
CA GLY A 175 -17.12 -27.51 13.33
C GLY A 175 -15.80 -27.14 14.01
N ASN A 176 -15.07 -26.17 13.48
CA ASN A 176 -13.80 -25.70 14.03
C ASN A 176 -14.03 -24.82 15.27
N ASN A 177 -13.06 -24.82 16.19
CA ASN A 177 -13.08 -24.07 17.44
C ASN A 177 -12.09 -22.88 17.43
N HIS A 178 -11.91 -22.24 18.58
CA HIS A 178 -10.98 -21.13 18.78
C HIS A 178 -9.52 -21.48 18.48
N GLU A 179 -9.08 -22.71 18.72
CA GLU A 179 -7.70 -23.14 18.40
C GLU A 179 -7.45 -23.07 16.89
N HIS A 180 -8.43 -23.50 16.08
CA HIS A 180 -8.35 -23.38 14.63
C HIS A 180 -8.27 -21.90 14.22
N TRP A 181 -9.08 -21.02 14.85
CA TRP A 181 -8.99 -19.59 14.59
C TRP A 181 -7.60 -19.04 14.96
N LEU A 182 -7.05 -19.41 16.11
CA LEU A 182 -5.73 -18.92 16.53
C LEU A 182 -4.61 -19.35 15.58
N LEU A 183 -4.67 -20.55 15.02
CA LEU A 183 -3.69 -21.05 14.05
C LEU A 183 -3.83 -20.34 12.68
N ASN A 184 -5.06 -20.02 12.27
CA ASN A 184 -5.39 -19.45 10.96
C ASN A 184 -5.84 -17.99 11.03
N GLY A 185 -5.82 -17.37 12.21
CA GLY A 185 -6.17 -15.97 12.43
C GLY A 185 -4.92 -15.11 12.64
N LYS A 186 -4.94 -13.89 12.15
CA LYS A 186 -3.87 -12.90 12.33
C LYS A 186 -4.48 -11.58 12.80
N CYS A 187 -3.73 -10.85 13.60
CA CYS A 187 -4.05 -9.48 14.01
C CYS A 187 -3.04 -8.52 13.39
N TRP A 188 -3.51 -7.40 12.87
CA TRP A 188 -2.69 -6.35 12.32
C TRP A 188 -3.14 -5.00 12.88
N ASP A 189 -2.26 -4.34 13.62
CA ASP A 189 -2.50 -2.99 14.09
C ASP A 189 -1.76 -1.98 13.21
N VAL A 190 -2.52 -1.09 12.60
CA VAL A 190 -1.97 -0.06 11.73
C VAL A 190 -2.81 1.23 11.87
N ALA A 191 -2.15 2.33 12.19
CA ALA A 191 -2.81 3.62 12.29
C ALA A 191 -3.23 4.14 10.90
N GLU A 192 -4.25 4.98 10.85
CA GLU A 192 -4.84 5.49 9.61
C GLU A 192 -3.83 6.27 8.75
N ASP A 193 -3.00 7.10 9.37
CA ASP A 193 -1.93 7.84 8.70
C ASP A 193 -0.81 6.92 8.21
N ALA A 194 -0.48 5.90 8.99
CA ALA A 194 0.54 4.91 8.62
C ALA A 194 0.11 4.08 7.40
N ILE A 195 -1.14 3.59 7.35
CA ILE A 195 -1.62 2.82 6.20
C ILE A 195 -1.68 3.68 4.93
N CYS A 196 -2.08 4.96 5.04
CA CYS A 196 -2.05 5.89 3.91
C CYS A 196 -0.63 6.04 3.34
N ALA A 197 0.38 6.25 4.21
CA ALA A 197 1.78 6.37 3.81
C ALA A 197 2.32 5.08 3.18
N ILE A 198 2.00 3.91 3.75
CA ILE A 198 2.37 2.60 3.20
C ILE A 198 1.76 2.41 1.81
N ASN A 199 0.48 2.72 1.65
CA ASN A 199 -0.24 2.57 0.39
C ASN A 199 0.35 3.46 -0.70
N LYS A 200 0.60 4.73 -0.42
CA LYS A 200 1.20 5.65 -1.39
C LYS A 200 2.59 5.21 -1.82
N ARG A 201 3.44 4.74 -0.89
CA ARG A 201 4.77 4.20 -1.21
C ARG A 201 4.69 2.96 -2.09
N ASN A 202 3.83 2.01 -1.75
CA ASN A 202 3.66 0.78 -2.52
C ASN A 202 3.06 1.09 -3.91
N LEU A 203 2.10 2.01 -3.98
CA LEU A 203 1.53 2.47 -5.24
C LEU A 203 2.58 3.13 -6.14
N GLN A 204 3.49 3.94 -5.58
CA GLN A 204 4.62 4.49 -6.32
C GLN A 204 5.42 3.39 -7.03
N HIS A 205 5.78 2.31 -6.31
CA HIS A 205 6.50 1.18 -6.89
C HIS A 205 5.70 0.48 -8.00
N VAL A 206 4.40 0.33 -7.83
CA VAL A 206 3.52 -0.24 -8.87
C VAL A 206 3.51 0.66 -10.11
N LEU A 207 3.27 1.96 -9.96
CA LEU A 207 3.24 2.91 -11.07
C LEU A 207 4.59 2.95 -11.82
N GLU A 208 5.69 2.99 -11.09
CA GLU A 208 7.03 2.93 -11.67
C GLU A 208 7.27 1.61 -12.42
N SER A 209 6.74 0.47 -11.93
CA SER A 209 6.82 -0.81 -12.63
C SER A 209 6.02 -0.82 -13.94
N MET A 210 4.93 -0.05 -13.99
CA MET A 210 4.13 0.16 -15.20
C MET A 210 4.72 1.19 -16.16
N GLY A 211 5.89 1.75 -15.85
CA GLY A 211 6.60 2.73 -16.68
C GLY A 211 6.17 4.19 -16.45
N ALA A 212 5.26 4.46 -15.51
CA ALA A 212 4.85 5.82 -15.19
C ALA A 212 5.92 6.53 -14.32
N TYR A 213 6.05 7.83 -14.51
CA TYR A 213 6.79 8.68 -13.57
C TYR A 213 5.88 9.04 -12.39
N ALA A 214 6.10 8.40 -11.26
CA ALA A 214 5.29 8.56 -10.07
C ALA A 214 5.86 9.67 -9.15
N ASP A 215 5.60 10.94 -9.48
CA ASP A 215 5.79 12.04 -8.53
C ASP A 215 4.65 12.07 -7.49
N THR A 216 4.84 12.86 -6.45
CA THR A 216 3.86 12.95 -5.35
C THR A 216 2.47 13.33 -5.85
N ALA A 217 2.36 14.27 -6.79
CA ALA A 217 1.07 14.71 -7.30
C ALA A 217 0.33 13.59 -8.06
N LEU A 218 1.03 12.83 -8.90
CA LEU A 218 0.45 11.70 -9.60
C LEU A 218 0.06 10.58 -8.64
N ILE A 219 0.91 10.28 -7.65
CA ILE A 219 0.61 9.28 -6.62
C ILE A 219 -0.67 9.65 -5.88
N ASP A 220 -0.80 10.92 -5.46
CA ASP A 220 -1.98 11.40 -4.75
C ASP A 220 -3.24 11.25 -5.61
N VAL A 221 -3.20 11.68 -6.87
CA VAL A 221 -4.35 11.55 -7.79
C VAL A 221 -4.74 10.09 -8.02
N VAL A 222 -3.78 9.20 -8.27
CA VAL A 222 -4.08 7.78 -8.52
C VAL A 222 -4.58 7.10 -7.23
N TYR A 223 -4.04 7.49 -6.07
CA TYR A 223 -4.49 6.97 -4.78
C TYR A 223 -5.94 7.37 -4.45
N GLU A 224 -6.29 8.64 -4.65
CA GLU A 224 -7.67 9.12 -4.47
C GLU A 224 -8.65 8.43 -5.44
N ASN A 225 -8.25 8.22 -6.70
CA ASN A 225 -9.04 7.47 -7.66
C ASN A 225 -9.21 6.01 -7.22
N LEU A 226 -8.18 5.38 -6.64
CA LEU A 226 -8.25 4.03 -6.11
C LEU A 226 -9.22 3.94 -4.92
N LEU A 227 -9.15 4.88 -3.97
CA LEU A 227 -10.08 4.95 -2.84
C LEU A 227 -11.53 5.14 -3.33
N SER A 228 -11.74 6.05 -4.28
CA SER A 228 -13.06 6.26 -4.89
C SER A 228 -13.58 5.01 -5.61
N PHE A 229 -12.71 4.27 -6.29
CA PHE A 229 -13.05 3.02 -6.97
C PHE A 229 -13.44 1.93 -5.97
N VAL A 230 -12.63 1.71 -4.93
CA VAL A 230 -12.91 0.75 -3.85
C VAL A 230 -14.25 1.07 -3.18
N LYS A 231 -14.47 2.33 -2.81
CA LYS A 231 -15.73 2.80 -2.23
C LYS A 231 -16.91 2.50 -3.14
N THR A 232 -16.81 2.81 -4.44
CA THR A 232 -17.88 2.52 -5.42
C THR A 232 -18.18 1.04 -5.47
N VAL A 233 -17.17 0.17 -5.46
CA VAL A 233 -17.32 -1.29 -5.44
C VAL A 233 -18.01 -1.76 -4.15
N ALA A 234 -17.63 -1.19 -3.01
CA ALA A 234 -18.22 -1.52 -1.70
C ALA A 234 -19.72 -1.12 -1.62
N GLU A 235 -20.12 -0.01 -2.27
CA GLU A 235 -21.48 0.53 -2.25
C GLU A 235 -22.47 -0.24 -3.15
N TYR A 236 -22.03 -1.14 -4.04
CA TYR A 236 -22.97 -1.94 -4.82
C TYR A 236 -23.91 -2.74 -3.92
N LYS A 237 -25.19 -2.79 -4.29
CA LYS A 237 -26.19 -3.53 -3.51
C LYS A 237 -26.08 -5.03 -3.75
N LYS A 238 -26.34 -5.83 -2.73
CA LYS A 238 -26.66 -7.24 -2.92
C LYS A 238 -27.98 -7.31 -3.74
N PRO A 239 -28.10 -8.11 -4.81
CA PRO A 239 -27.37 -9.35 -5.10
C PRO A 239 -26.20 -9.22 -6.09
N ASP A 240 -25.74 -8.05 -6.48
CA ASP A 240 -24.68 -7.86 -7.49
C ASP A 240 -23.27 -8.22 -6.97
N LEU A 241 -23.10 -9.44 -6.49
CA LEU A 241 -21.82 -9.90 -5.89
C LEU A 241 -20.64 -9.76 -6.84
N ASP A 242 -20.83 -9.97 -8.13
CA ASP A 242 -19.73 -9.86 -9.11
C ASP A 242 -19.20 -8.42 -9.24
N LYS A 243 -20.07 -7.42 -9.02
CA LYS A 243 -19.65 -6.02 -9.01
C LYS A 243 -18.85 -5.63 -7.76
N LYS A 244 -18.92 -6.45 -6.72
CA LYS A 244 -18.16 -6.27 -5.46
C LYS A 244 -16.77 -6.90 -5.48
N LYS A 245 -16.38 -7.50 -6.60
CA LYS A 245 -15.10 -8.17 -6.80
C LYS A 245 -14.17 -7.30 -7.63
N ILE A 246 -12.98 -7.10 -7.13
CA ILE A 246 -11.90 -6.42 -7.84
C ILE A 246 -10.88 -7.48 -8.24
N THR A 247 -10.73 -7.73 -9.53
CA THR A 247 -9.70 -8.62 -10.06
C THR A 247 -8.45 -7.81 -10.43
N ARG A 248 -7.29 -8.46 -10.49
CA ARG A 248 -6.04 -7.85 -10.95
C ARG A 248 -6.20 -7.14 -12.29
N GLN A 249 -6.78 -7.83 -13.29
CA GLN A 249 -6.96 -7.29 -14.64
C GLN A 249 -7.84 -6.04 -14.65
N ALA A 250 -8.96 -6.06 -13.90
CA ALA A 250 -9.85 -4.91 -13.79
C ALA A 250 -9.13 -3.70 -13.16
N LEU A 251 -8.35 -3.94 -12.11
CA LEU A 251 -7.58 -2.90 -11.43
C LEU A 251 -6.47 -2.33 -12.33
N GLU A 252 -5.69 -3.18 -13.00
CA GLU A 252 -4.67 -2.73 -13.96
C GLU A 252 -5.25 -1.86 -15.07
N THR A 253 -6.43 -2.25 -15.59
CA THR A 253 -7.15 -1.48 -16.62
C THR A 253 -7.57 -0.12 -16.08
N LYS A 254 -8.07 -0.07 -14.84
CA LYS A 254 -8.44 1.18 -14.18
C LYS A 254 -7.23 2.09 -13.97
N ILE A 255 -6.12 1.58 -13.43
CA ILE A 255 -4.90 2.37 -13.23
C ILE A 255 -4.39 2.93 -14.56
N LYS A 256 -4.36 2.12 -15.63
CA LYS A 256 -4.00 2.61 -16.96
C LYS A 256 -4.89 3.76 -17.41
N SER A 257 -6.20 3.65 -17.23
CA SER A 257 -7.14 4.73 -17.58
C SER A 257 -6.94 6.00 -16.75
N TRP A 258 -6.50 5.89 -15.51
CA TRP A 258 -6.18 7.05 -14.67
C TRP A 258 -4.84 7.71 -15.08
N LEU A 259 -3.95 6.95 -15.71
CA LEU A 259 -2.69 7.46 -16.25
C LEU A 259 -2.86 8.11 -17.63
N ASP A 260 -3.90 7.73 -18.42
CA ASP A 260 -4.15 8.26 -19.77
C ASP A 260 -4.29 9.80 -19.85
N PRO A 261 -4.90 10.52 -18.86
CA PRO A 261 -4.94 11.99 -18.86
C PRO A 261 -3.55 12.62 -18.72
N TYR A 262 -2.52 11.84 -18.39
CA TYR A 262 -1.14 12.27 -18.26
C TYR A 262 -0.26 11.65 -19.36
N PRO A 263 -0.49 11.98 -20.67
CA PRO A 263 0.18 11.34 -21.81
C PRO A 263 1.70 11.49 -21.79
N ASN A 264 2.20 12.44 -20.99
CA ASN A 264 3.64 12.64 -20.74
C ASN A 264 4.12 11.97 -19.44
N SER A 265 3.33 11.10 -18.84
CA SER A 265 3.73 10.32 -17.64
C SER A 265 4.77 9.24 -17.98
N GLY A 266 4.91 8.88 -19.25
CA GLY A 266 5.95 7.97 -19.73
C GLY A 266 7.36 8.57 -19.52
N THR A 267 8.11 7.97 -18.61
CA THR A 267 9.51 8.41 -18.38
C THR A 267 10.39 8.20 -19.60
N GLU A 268 10.05 7.25 -20.48
CA GLU A 268 10.81 6.98 -21.68
C GLU A 268 10.54 8.01 -22.79
N GLU A 269 9.28 8.41 -22.96
CA GLU A 269 8.88 9.43 -23.92
C GLU A 269 9.48 10.80 -23.54
N ARG A 270 9.49 11.16 -22.25
CA ARG A 270 10.14 12.39 -21.77
C ARG A 270 11.65 12.36 -21.98
N LEU A 271 12.29 11.23 -21.69
CA LEU A 271 13.71 11.06 -21.97
C LEU A 271 13.97 11.22 -23.46
N ALA A 272 13.19 10.52 -24.30
CA ALA A 272 13.33 10.62 -25.75
C ALA A 272 13.17 12.05 -26.25
N MET A 273 12.12 12.75 -25.83
CA MET A 273 11.88 14.15 -26.18
C MET A 273 13.08 15.05 -25.82
N LYS A 274 13.58 14.96 -24.57
CA LYS A 274 14.70 15.80 -24.12
C LYS A 274 16.01 15.50 -24.85
N LEU A 275 16.26 14.24 -25.23
CA LEU A 275 17.43 13.85 -25.99
C LEU A 275 17.30 14.30 -27.45
N THR A 276 16.12 14.18 -28.05
CA THR A 276 15.84 14.69 -29.39
C THR A 276 15.94 16.24 -29.42
N ASP A 277 15.39 16.93 -28.44
CA ASP A 277 15.53 18.40 -28.30
C ASP A 277 16.99 18.84 -28.13
N ALA A 278 17.83 17.97 -27.56
CA ALA A 278 19.28 18.21 -27.46
C ALA A 278 20.03 17.88 -28.77
N GLY A 279 19.34 17.43 -29.81
CA GLY A 279 19.93 17.12 -31.13
C GLY A 279 20.58 15.73 -31.21
N LEU A 280 20.11 14.76 -30.41
CA LEU A 280 20.58 13.37 -30.50
C LEU A 280 19.70 12.55 -31.42
N ASP A 281 20.33 11.71 -32.24
CA ASP A 281 19.68 10.83 -33.20
C ASP A 281 19.01 9.63 -32.53
N ALA A 282 18.02 9.04 -33.19
CA ALA A 282 17.21 7.92 -32.68
C ALA A 282 18.03 6.74 -32.11
N PRO A 283 19.17 6.28 -32.68
CA PRO A 283 19.99 5.21 -32.08
C PRO A 283 20.51 5.57 -30.68
N TYR A 284 20.92 6.84 -30.45
CA TYR A 284 21.38 7.29 -29.14
C TYR A 284 20.24 7.37 -28.13
N VAL A 285 19.05 7.78 -28.58
CA VAL A 285 17.85 7.80 -27.75
C VAL A 285 17.48 6.39 -27.28
N GLU A 286 17.50 5.40 -28.17
CA GLU A 286 17.22 4.00 -27.80
C GLU A 286 18.29 3.43 -26.84
N ALA A 287 19.57 3.71 -27.10
CA ALA A 287 20.64 3.31 -26.18
C ALA A 287 20.45 3.91 -24.78
N ALA A 288 20.04 5.16 -24.69
CA ALA A 288 19.74 5.83 -23.41
C ALA A 288 18.57 5.16 -22.67
N LYS A 289 17.51 4.78 -23.36
CA LYS A 289 16.38 4.03 -22.79
C LYS A 289 16.83 2.68 -22.22
N ILE A 290 17.68 1.95 -22.96
CA ILE A 290 18.23 0.66 -22.51
C ILE A 290 19.05 0.84 -21.23
N LEU A 291 19.99 1.80 -21.19
CA LEU A 291 20.82 2.07 -20.00
C LEU A 291 19.98 2.47 -18.80
N ARG A 292 18.93 3.27 -19.00
CA ARG A 292 17.98 3.62 -17.97
C ARG A 292 17.25 2.39 -17.41
N ARG A 293 16.77 1.48 -18.28
CA ARG A 293 16.08 0.24 -17.87
C ARG A 293 17.02 -0.65 -17.05
N GLU A 294 18.28 -0.79 -17.47
CA GLU A 294 19.29 -1.56 -16.74
C GLU A 294 19.57 -0.96 -15.38
N TYR A 295 19.74 0.35 -15.26
CA TYR A 295 19.88 1.04 -13.98
C TYR A 295 18.70 0.73 -13.05
N VAL A 296 17.46 0.89 -13.52
CA VAL A 296 16.26 0.61 -12.74
C VAL A 296 16.19 -0.87 -12.33
N ARG A 297 16.61 -1.79 -13.20
CA ARG A 297 16.69 -3.23 -12.90
C ARG A 297 17.69 -3.50 -11.77
N VAL A 298 18.88 -2.93 -11.86
CA VAL A 298 19.94 -3.07 -10.83
C VAL A 298 19.47 -2.53 -9.48
N ARG A 299 18.86 -1.35 -9.45
CA ARG A 299 18.33 -0.74 -8.23
C ARG A 299 17.21 -1.54 -7.55
N ARG A 300 16.48 -2.36 -8.30
CA ARG A 300 15.41 -3.23 -7.78
C ARG A 300 15.89 -4.59 -7.31
N SER A 301 17.00 -5.06 -7.80
CA SER A 301 17.55 -6.36 -7.42
C SER A 301 18.40 -6.22 -6.14
N SER A 302 17.80 -6.58 -5.00
CA SER A 302 18.46 -6.54 -3.68
C SER A 302 19.67 -7.49 -3.52
N GLY A 303 20.07 -8.19 -4.57
CA GLY A 303 21.18 -9.16 -4.57
C GLY A 303 22.22 -8.94 -5.66
N TYR A 304 22.21 -7.80 -6.31
CA TYR A 304 23.21 -7.52 -7.35
C TYR A 304 24.47 -6.96 -6.71
N LEU A 305 25.57 -7.75 -6.82
CA LEU A 305 26.91 -7.34 -6.49
C LEU A 305 27.21 -7.24 -4.97
N ASN A 306 28.47 -7.32 -4.65
CA ASN A 306 29.03 -7.13 -3.31
C ASN A 306 28.89 -5.67 -2.77
N LEU A 307 27.88 -4.93 -3.24
CA LEU A 307 27.58 -3.55 -2.83
C LEU A 307 26.32 -3.51 -1.97
N ARG A 308 26.38 -2.72 -0.90
CA ARG A 308 25.25 -2.46 -0.01
C ARG A 308 24.32 -1.39 -0.61
N ALA A 309 23.08 -1.34 -0.14
CA ALA A 309 22.08 -0.38 -0.62
C ALA A 309 22.53 1.09 -0.44
N ASP A 310 23.17 1.40 0.69
CA ASP A 310 23.71 2.74 0.99
C ASP A 310 24.78 3.17 -0.01
N GLN A 311 25.62 2.26 -0.49
CA GLN A 311 26.66 2.56 -1.48
C GLN A 311 26.05 2.91 -2.86
N PHE A 312 24.93 2.29 -3.23
CA PHE A 312 24.17 2.71 -4.42
C PHE A 312 23.58 4.10 -4.26
N ASP A 313 23.06 4.43 -3.07
CA ASP A 313 22.50 5.75 -2.78
C ASP A 313 23.59 6.83 -2.84
N ASP A 314 24.78 6.56 -2.31
CA ASP A 314 25.92 7.46 -2.39
C ASP A 314 26.33 7.76 -3.85
N VAL A 315 26.33 6.74 -4.72
CA VAL A 315 26.62 6.92 -6.14
C VAL A 315 25.54 7.74 -6.83
N ASP A 316 24.26 7.48 -6.55
CA ASP A 316 23.15 8.22 -7.13
C ASP A 316 23.19 9.71 -6.72
N ILE A 317 23.52 10.00 -5.47
CA ILE A 317 23.70 11.37 -4.95
C ILE A 317 24.91 12.04 -5.65
N ALA A 318 26.01 11.33 -5.80
CA ALA A 318 27.19 11.86 -6.48
C ALA A 318 26.92 12.18 -7.95
N VAL A 319 26.22 11.30 -8.67
CA VAL A 319 25.79 11.56 -10.06
C VAL A 319 24.85 12.78 -10.12
N GLN A 320 23.91 12.90 -9.20
CA GLN A 320 23.00 14.05 -9.15
C GLN A 320 23.75 15.36 -8.92
N ASN A 321 24.71 15.39 -7.98
CA ASN A 321 25.52 16.56 -7.70
C ASN A 321 26.41 16.95 -8.90
N THR A 322 27.02 15.97 -9.55
CA THR A 322 27.78 16.16 -10.78
C THR A 322 26.93 16.81 -11.87
N LEU A 323 25.70 16.33 -12.09
CA LEU A 323 24.79 16.90 -13.08
C LEU A 323 24.33 18.32 -12.71
N LEU A 324 24.10 18.61 -11.43
CA LEU A 324 23.76 19.96 -10.97
C LEU A 324 24.92 20.95 -11.24
N THR A 325 26.15 20.55 -10.99
CA THR A 325 27.33 21.34 -11.30
C THR A 325 27.46 21.62 -12.81
N GLN A 326 27.27 20.60 -13.66
CA GLN A 326 27.30 20.78 -15.11
C GLN A 326 26.16 21.70 -15.60
N MET A 327 24.97 21.60 -15.01
CA MET A 327 23.84 22.49 -15.33
C MET A 327 24.11 23.95 -14.94
N ALA A 328 24.68 24.19 -13.75
CA ALA A 328 25.02 25.52 -13.31
C ALA A 328 26.04 26.17 -14.26
N ALA A 329 27.04 25.42 -14.71
CA ALA A 329 28.02 25.88 -15.68
C ALA A 329 27.38 26.20 -17.06
N LEU A 330 26.42 25.40 -17.51
CA LEU A 330 25.67 25.66 -18.75
C LEU A 330 24.81 26.93 -18.62
N ASP A 331 24.17 27.15 -17.49
CA ASP A 331 23.26 28.27 -17.25
C ASP A 331 24.04 29.60 -17.04
N SER A 332 25.25 29.55 -16.45
CA SER A 332 26.13 30.70 -16.24
C SER A 332 26.80 31.19 -17.53
N THR A 333 26.51 30.58 -18.66
CA THR A 333 27.17 30.91 -19.96
C THR A 333 28.67 30.58 -20.04
N GLU A 334 29.24 29.99 -19.03
CA GLU A 334 30.64 29.51 -19.05
C GLU A 334 30.85 28.42 -20.11
N ILE A 335 29.78 27.68 -20.45
CA ILE A 335 29.77 26.62 -21.44
C ILE A 335 28.91 27.04 -22.64
N GLY A 336 29.53 27.18 -23.78
CA GLY A 336 28.88 27.48 -25.08
C GLY A 336 28.46 26.24 -25.88
N ASP A 337 28.30 25.06 -25.21
CA ASP A 337 28.05 23.79 -25.88
C ASP A 337 26.65 23.74 -26.54
N SER A 338 26.57 23.08 -27.68
CA SER A 338 25.30 22.55 -28.22
C SER A 338 24.73 21.49 -27.30
N GLY A 339 23.43 21.17 -27.43
CA GLY A 339 22.79 20.14 -26.61
C GLY A 339 23.50 18.77 -26.66
N SER A 340 23.96 18.36 -27.85
CA SER A 340 24.69 17.10 -28.02
C SER A 340 26.10 17.14 -27.40
N GLN A 341 26.80 18.27 -27.50
CA GLN A 341 28.11 18.47 -26.85
C GLN A 341 27.96 18.46 -25.32
N PHE A 342 26.96 19.15 -24.80
CA PHE A 342 26.68 19.17 -23.37
C PHE A 342 26.29 17.77 -22.86
N HIS A 343 25.46 17.04 -23.61
CA HIS A 343 25.13 15.64 -23.30
C HIS A 343 26.39 14.78 -23.19
N HIS A 344 27.31 14.90 -24.18
CA HIS A 344 28.57 14.15 -24.17
C HIS A 344 29.44 14.50 -22.95
N ARG A 345 29.48 15.77 -22.57
CA ARG A 345 30.17 16.24 -21.35
C ARG A 345 29.58 15.58 -20.09
N CYS A 346 28.25 15.58 -19.97
CA CYS A 346 27.55 14.94 -18.86
C CYS A 346 27.87 13.43 -18.82
N LEU A 347 27.88 12.72 -19.96
CA LEU A 347 28.24 11.30 -20.01
C LEU A 347 29.64 11.02 -19.44
N LYS A 348 30.62 11.84 -19.79
CA LYS A 348 31.99 11.70 -19.25
C LYS A 348 32.05 11.98 -17.75
N ALA A 349 31.33 12.98 -17.28
CA ALA A 349 31.32 13.37 -15.88
C ALA A 349 30.67 12.29 -14.98
N VAL A 350 29.61 11.63 -15.44
CA VAL A 350 28.91 10.61 -14.64
C VAL A 350 29.55 9.22 -14.70
N ASP A 351 30.52 8.99 -15.58
CA ASP A 351 31.29 7.74 -15.59
C ASP A 351 32.21 7.62 -14.36
N VAL A 352 32.70 8.76 -13.85
CA VAL A 352 33.51 8.87 -12.63
C VAL A 352 33.00 10.07 -11.83
N PRO A 353 31.86 9.93 -11.12
CA PRO A 353 31.28 11.02 -10.36
C PRO A 353 32.16 11.38 -9.16
N ASP A 354 32.27 12.68 -8.86
CA ASP A 354 33.07 13.19 -7.75
C ASP A 354 32.60 12.62 -6.40
N GLY A 355 33.57 12.24 -5.56
CA GLY A 355 33.28 11.76 -4.20
C GLY A 355 32.99 10.25 -4.09
N VAL A 356 32.98 9.50 -5.19
CA VAL A 356 32.81 8.03 -5.20
C VAL A 356 34.20 7.35 -5.31
N SER A 357 34.45 6.38 -4.44
CA SER A 357 35.71 5.64 -4.50
C SER A 357 35.81 4.79 -5.77
N HIS A 358 37.05 4.66 -6.28
CA HIS A 358 37.31 3.88 -7.49
C HIS A 358 36.91 2.39 -7.33
N GLU A 359 36.97 1.86 -6.12
CA GLU A 359 36.55 0.49 -5.79
C GLU A 359 35.05 0.32 -5.98
N ILE A 360 34.24 1.28 -5.51
CA ILE A 360 32.78 1.27 -5.72
C ILE A 360 32.47 1.36 -7.21
N ILE A 361 33.12 2.30 -7.94
CA ILE A 361 32.88 2.47 -9.39
C ILE A 361 33.18 1.16 -10.15
N LYS A 362 34.27 0.46 -9.82
CA LYS A 362 34.60 -0.83 -10.43
C LYS A 362 33.63 -1.96 -10.12
N ALA A 363 32.99 -1.90 -8.97
CA ALA A 363 32.01 -2.90 -8.57
C ALA A 363 30.62 -2.68 -9.18
N LEU A 364 30.36 -1.49 -9.74
CA LEU A 364 29.10 -1.17 -10.41
C LEU A 364 29.01 -1.83 -11.80
N PRO A 365 27.81 -2.16 -12.26
CA PRO A 365 27.60 -2.59 -13.65
C PRO A 365 28.07 -1.52 -14.64
N PRO A 366 28.60 -1.92 -15.79
CA PRO A 366 28.97 -0.98 -16.86
C PRO A 366 27.79 -0.06 -17.21
N GLY A 367 28.04 1.25 -17.26
CA GLY A 367 27.03 2.24 -17.61
C GLY A 367 26.04 2.60 -16.50
N TYR A 368 26.23 2.16 -15.25
CA TYR A 368 25.37 2.49 -14.13
C TYR A 368 25.19 3.99 -13.96
N GLY A 369 26.27 4.78 -13.90
CA GLY A 369 26.23 6.24 -13.76
C GLY A 369 25.44 6.91 -14.91
N ARG A 370 25.63 6.44 -16.15
CA ARG A 370 24.86 6.91 -17.32
C ARG A 370 23.37 6.57 -17.19
N GLY A 371 23.05 5.36 -16.75
CA GLY A 371 21.67 4.94 -16.50
C GLY A 371 21.00 5.78 -15.42
N CYS A 372 21.71 6.10 -14.34
CA CYS A 372 21.28 7.03 -13.29
C CYS A 372 21.02 8.44 -13.87
N MET A 373 21.93 8.99 -14.67
CA MET A 373 21.76 10.27 -15.37
C MET A 373 20.46 10.26 -16.21
N TYR A 374 20.23 9.23 -17.01
CA TYR A 374 19.01 9.13 -17.81
C TYR A 374 17.74 8.99 -16.98
N GLN A 375 17.81 8.33 -15.84
CA GLN A 375 16.70 8.28 -14.89
C GLN A 375 16.41 9.67 -14.29
N ILE A 376 17.44 10.42 -13.89
CA ILE A 376 17.33 11.81 -13.40
C ILE A 376 16.75 12.72 -14.49
N THR A 377 17.21 12.57 -15.73
CA THR A 377 16.72 13.34 -16.90
C THR A 377 15.25 13.03 -17.18
N ALA A 378 14.88 11.78 -17.19
CA ALA A 378 13.50 11.34 -17.38
C ALA A 378 12.55 11.88 -16.29
N ARG A 379 13.06 12.07 -15.06
CA ARG A 379 12.35 12.67 -13.91
C ARG A 379 12.32 14.20 -13.92
N CYS A 380 12.62 14.84 -15.03
CA CYS A 380 12.65 16.31 -15.19
C CYS A 380 13.61 17.07 -14.24
N ARG A 381 14.57 16.40 -13.63
CA ARG A 381 15.58 16.98 -12.74
C ARG A 381 16.86 17.38 -13.46
N HIS A 382 16.94 17.09 -14.78
CA HIS A 382 18.07 17.45 -15.64
C HIS A 382 17.60 17.69 -17.07
N ARG A 383 18.34 18.52 -17.82
CA ARG A 383 18.14 18.82 -19.24
C ARG A 383 19.49 18.96 -19.95
N PHE A 384 19.50 18.83 -21.26
CA PHE A 384 20.70 18.99 -22.07
C PHE A 384 20.71 20.27 -22.93
N SER A 385 19.79 21.19 -22.68
CA SER A 385 19.70 22.46 -23.37
C SER A 385 19.39 23.57 -22.39
N LYS A 386 19.79 24.82 -22.72
CA LYS A 386 19.37 26.01 -21.98
C LYS A 386 17.85 26.14 -22.05
N LEU A 387 17.23 26.70 -20.99
CA LEU A 387 15.83 27.08 -21.06
C LEU A 387 15.69 28.09 -22.23
N ARG A 388 14.72 27.84 -23.11
CA ARG A 388 14.33 28.87 -24.06
C ARG A 388 13.70 30.01 -23.27
N PRO A 389 14.09 31.29 -23.56
CA PRO A 389 13.52 32.45 -22.86
C PRO A 389 12.02 32.56 -23.06
#